data_ec0974ea854035ed7b32098619c7a961
#
_entry.id   ec0974ea854035ed7b32098619c7a961
#
_cell.length_a   1.000
_cell.length_b   1.000
_cell.length_c   1.000
_cell.angle_alpha   90.00
_cell.angle_beta   90.00
_cell.angle_gamma   90.00
#
_symmetry.space_group_name_H-M   'P 1'
#
loop_
_entity.id
_entity.type
_entity.pdbx_description
1 polymer ?
#
loop_
_entity_poly.entity_id
_entity_poly.type
_entity_poly.pdbx_seq_one_letter_code
_entity_poly.pdbx_strand_id
1 'polypeptide(L)'
;KFVLVVCLNDRGADGTDISWVWDVDFEALSGIAGRIDRIIVSGDRAPDMAVRIKYAGIAPEHIEIERDYEKLVSGLEQQSLPVFIMPTYTAMLELREVLIKHCGGAEFWE
;
A
#
# COMPACT_ATOMS: atom_id res chain seq x y z
N LYS A 1 -4.09 16.71 0.22
CA LYS A 1 -4.33 15.32 -0.19
C LYS A 1 -3.06 14.49 -0.14
N PHE A 2 -3.20 13.19 -0.07
CA PHE A 2 -2.08 12.26 -0.05
C PHE A 2 -2.44 10.96 -0.77
N VAL A 3 -1.42 10.19 -1.11
CA VAL A 3 -1.55 8.84 -1.68
C VAL A 3 -1.27 7.83 -0.57
N LEU A 4 -2.15 6.85 -0.40
CA LEU A 4 -1.96 5.76 0.54
C LEU A 4 -1.61 4.49 -0.23
N VAL A 5 -0.53 3.83 0.18
CA VAL A 5 -0.10 2.55 -0.39
C VAL A 5 -0.20 1.48 0.68
N VAL A 6 -0.91 0.40 0.40
CA VAL A 6 -1.03 -0.73 1.33
C VAL A 6 -0.51 -1.97 0.63
N CYS A 7 0.51 -2.59 1.20
CA CYS A 7 1.16 -3.76 0.62
C CYS A 7 0.89 -4.97 1.52
N LEU A 8 0.15 -5.95 1.02
CA LEU A 8 -0.26 -7.11 1.79
C LEU A 8 0.34 -8.40 1.22
N ASN A 9 1.21 -9.02 2.00
CA ASN A 9 1.73 -10.36 1.74
C ASN A 9 1.21 -11.32 2.82
N ASP A 10 1.20 -12.61 2.50
CA ASP A 10 0.76 -13.65 3.42
C ASP A 10 1.82 -14.76 3.59
N ARG A 11 3.08 -14.38 3.51
CA ARG A 11 4.21 -15.29 3.68
C ARG A 11 4.41 -15.62 5.17
N GLY A 12 5.19 -16.64 5.46
CA GLY A 12 5.38 -17.12 6.84
C GLY A 12 5.66 -16.03 7.86
N ALA A 13 6.56 -15.08 7.53
CA ALA A 13 6.93 -13.99 8.43
C ALA A 13 5.83 -12.93 8.59
N ASP A 14 4.86 -12.87 7.66
CA ASP A 14 3.72 -11.93 7.73
C ASP A 14 2.53 -12.54 8.45
N GLY A 15 2.53 -13.86 8.60
CA GLY A 15 1.34 -14.62 8.95
C GLY A 15 0.57 -15.02 7.68
N THR A 16 0.29 -16.30 7.55
CA THR A 16 -0.37 -16.83 6.34
C THR A 16 -1.87 -16.62 6.31
N ASP A 17 -2.47 -16.37 7.46
CA ASP A 17 -3.90 -16.06 7.56
C ASP A 17 -4.07 -14.54 7.52
N ILE A 18 -4.73 -14.03 6.48
CA ILE A 18 -4.97 -12.61 6.30
C ILE A 18 -6.32 -12.13 6.82
N SER A 19 -7.08 -13.00 7.50
CA SER A 19 -8.41 -12.62 8.00
C SER A 19 -8.36 -11.42 8.98
N TRP A 20 -7.21 -11.18 9.59
CA TRP A 20 -7.01 -10.05 10.50
C TRP A 20 -7.32 -8.69 9.86
N VAL A 21 -7.25 -8.57 8.53
CA VAL A 21 -7.56 -7.31 7.86
C VAL A 21 -9.02 -6.90 8.08
N TRP A 22 -9.89 -7.84 8.40
CA TRP A 22 -11.29 -7.57 8.68
C TRP A 22 -11.52 -7.09 10.12
N ASP A 23 -10.53 -7.26 10.99
CA ASP A 23 -10.57 -6.82 12.39
C ASP A 23 -9.96 -5.43 12.57
N VAL A 24 -9.18 -4.96 11.60
CA VAL A 24 -8.61 -3.61 11.63
C VAL A 24 -9.68 -2.61 11.18
N ASP A 25 -9.76 -1.47 11.85
CA ASP A 25 -10.74 -0.42 11.55
C ASP A 25 -10.33 0.38 10.31
N PHE A 26 -10.37 -0.25 9.15
CA PHE A 26 -10.17 0.47 7.89
C PHE A 26 -11.35 1.41 7.57
N GLU A 27 -12.48 1.20 8.21
CA GLU A 27 -13.65 2.09 8.06
C GLU A 27 -13.32 3.54 8.43
N ALA A 28 -12.34 3.74 9.29
CA ALA A 28 -11.87 5.09 9.62
C ALA A 28 -11.39 5.88 8.40
N LEU A 29 -10.95 5.19 7.35
CA LEU A 29 -10.53 5.85 6.11
C LEU A 29 -11.66 6.60 5.43
N SER A 30 -12.90 6.13 5.57
CA SER A 30 -14.04 6.82 4.96
C SER A 30 -14.23 8.22 5.54
N GLY A 31 -13.87 8.43 6.82
CA GLY A 31 -13.94 9.73 7.47
C GLY A 31 -12.94 10.76 6.93
N ILE A 32 -11.89 10.30 6.27
CA ILE A 32 -10.86 11.16 5.68
C ILE A 32 -10.74 10.97 4.18
N ALA A 33 -11.74 10.36 3.55
CA ALA A 33 -11.71 10.05 2.12
C ALA A 33 -11.44 11.27 1.24
N GLY A 34 -11.92 12.45 1.64
CA GLY A 34 -11.67 13.69 0.92
C GLY A 34 -10.21 14.13 0.91
N ARG A 35 -9.36 13.59 1.79
CA ARG A 35 -7.93 13.87 1.84
C ARG A 35 -7.10 12.84 1.09
N ILE A 36 -7.71 11.72 0.72
CA ILE A 36 -7.02 10.65 0.02
C ILE A 36 -7.24 10.83 -1.48
N ASP A 37 -6.14 11.05 -2.22
CA ASP A 37 -6.20 11.15 -3.67
C ASP A 37 -6.52 9.80 -4.28
N ARG A 38 -5.80 8.78 -3.86
CA ARG A 38 -6.00 7.39 -4.29
C ARG A 38 -5.35 6.44 -3.30
N ILE A 39 -5.80 5.19 -3.33
CA ILE A 39 -5.21 4.12 -2.56
C ILE A 39 -4.67 3.09 -3.53
N ILE A 40 -3.39 2.76 -3.42
CA ILE A 40 -2.76 1.73 -4.25
C ILE A 40 -2.52 0.52 -3.37
N VAL A 41 -3.01 -0.62 -3.78
CA VAL A 41 -2.77 -1.88 -3.08
C VAL A 41 -1.75 -2.71 -3.86
N SER A 42 -0.82 -3.30 -3.15
CA SER A 42 0.28 -4.07 -3.74
C SER A 42 0.55 -5.31 -2.89
N GLY A 43 1.54 -6.11 -3.31
CA GLY A 43 1.88 -7.34 -2.64
C GLY A 43 1.11 -8.53 -3.19
N ASP A 44 1.38 -9.71 -2.62
CA ASP A 44 0.80 -10.97 -3.09
C ASP A 44 -0.73 -10.99 -3.00
N ARG A 45 -1.27 -10.36 -1.96
CA ARG A 45 -2.70 -10.35 -1.68
C ARG A 45 -3.35 -8.99 -1.96
N ALA A 46 -2.83 -8.25 -2.93
CA ALA A 46 -3.39 -6.96 -3.30
C ALA A 46 -4.89 -7.02 -3.64
N PRO A 47 -5.39 -8.00 -4.40
CA PRO A 47 -6.82 -8.08 -4.68
C PRO A 47 -7.68 -8.21 -3.41
N ASP A 48 -7.21 -8.97 -2.42
CA ASP A 48 -7.92 -9.13 -1.14
C ASP A 48 -7.97 -7.80 -0.39
N MET A 49 -6.87 -7.06 -0.39
CA MET A 49 -6.81 -5.76 0.26
C MET A 49 -7.72 -4.74 -0.45
N ALA A 50 -7.79 -4.80 -1.78
CA ALA A 50 -8.69 -3.94 -2.55
C ALA A 50 -10.15 -4.18 -2.14
N VAL A 51 -10.55 -5.44 -1.98
CA VAL A 51 -11.89 -5.80 -1.51
C VAL A 51 -12.13 -5.23 -0.11
N ARG A 52 -11.17 -5.39 0.79
CA ARG A 52 -11.30 -4.89 2.17
C ARG A 52 -11.51 -3.38 2.19
N ILE A 53 -10.73 -2.64 1.42
CA ILE A 53 -10.81 -1.18 1.38
C ILE A 53 -12.14 -0.74 0.75
N LYS A 54 -12.61 -1.45 -0.26
CA LYS A 54 -13.92 -1.17 -0.86
C LYS A 54 -15.03 -1.31 0.18
N TYR A 55 -14.99 -2.38 0.98
CA TYR A 55 -15.99 -2.58 2.02
C TYR A 55 -15.85 -1.60 3.18
N ALA A 56 -14.71 -0.94 3.31
CA ALA A 56 -14.51 0.12 4.29
C ALA A 56 -15.17 1.45 3.88
N GLY A 57 -15.69 1.53 2.66
CA GLY A 57 -16.41 2.72 2.21
C GLY A 57 -15.64 3.59 1.21
N ILE A 58 -14.52 3.12 0.69
CA ILE A 58 -13.78 3.86 -0.32
C ILE A 58 -14.31 3.48 -1.70
N ALA A 59 -14.60 4.49 -2.52
CA ALA A 59 -15.13 4.27 -3.87
C ALA A 59 -14.11 3.53 -4.74
N PRO A 60 -14.55 2.52 -5.52
CA PRO A 60 -13.62 1.69 -6.31
C PRO A 60 -12.76 2.47 -7.29
N GLU A 61 -13.21 3.60 -7.81
CA GLU A 61 -12.44 4.43 -8.73
C GLU A 61 -11.22 5.08 -8.07
N HIS A 62 -11.15 5.09 -6.74
CA HIS A 62 -10.00 5.59 -5.99
C HIS A 62 -9.06 4.47 -5.53
N ILE A 63 -9.34 3.23 -5.90
CA ILE A 63 -8.52 2.07 -5.52
C ILE A 63 -7.83 1.52 -6.75
N GLU A 64 -6.51 1.44 -6.70
CA GLU A 64 -5.69 0.88 -7.77
C GLU A 64 -4.96 -0.36 -7.27
N ILE A 65 -4.80 -1.35 -8.14
CA ILE A 65 -4.00 -2.55 -7.85
C ILE A 65 -2.73 -2.48 -8.68
N GLU A 66 -1.57 -2.47 -8.03
CA GLU A 66 -0.28 -2.55 -8.68
C GLU A 66 0.61 -3.52 -7.92
N ARG A 67 0.71 -4.74 -8.42
CA ARG A 67 1.46 -5.82 -7.75
C ARG A 67 2.96 -5.75 -8.01
N ASP A 68 3.37 -5.05 -9.06
CA ASP A 68 4.78 -4.89 -9.43
C ASP A 68 5.37 -3.70 -8.69
N TYR A 69 6.30 -3.94 -7.77
CA TYR A 69 6.90 -2.87 -6.97
C TYR A 69 7.72 -1.88 -7.80
N GLU A 70 8.33 -2.32 -8.90
CA GLU A 70 9.07 -1.42 -9.78
C GLU A 70 8.13 -0.41 -10.42
N LYS A 71 7.00 -0.87 -10.92
CA LYS A 71 5.98 0.02 -11.50
C LYS A 71 5.36 0.93 -10.44
N LEU A 72 5.14 0.39 -9.25
CA LEU A 72 4.60 1.16 -8.13
C LEU A 72 5.51 2.34 -7.79
N VAL A 73 6.79 2.08 -7.58
CA VAL A 73 7.76 3.10 -7.22
C VAL A 73 7.94 4.12 -8.35
N SER A 74 8.02 3.65 -9.60
CA SER A 74 8.13 4.55 -10.76
C SER A 74 6.94 5.50 -10.86
N GLY A 75 5.74 4.99 -10.60
CA GLY A 75 4.53 5.84 -10.60
C GLY A 75 4.54 6.85 -9.46
N LEU A 76 5.02 6.46 -8.30
CA LEU A 76 5.09 7.35 -7.14
C LEU A 76 6.13 8.46 -7.33
N GLU A 77 7.22 8.19 -8.04
CA GLU A 77 8.24 9.20 -8.32
C GLU A 77 7.72 10.35 -9.19
N GLN A 78 6.71 10.08 -10.00
CA GLN A 78 6.19 11.05 -10.97
C GLN A 78 5.08 11.93 -10.42
N GLN A 79 4.62 11.68 -9.23
CA GLN A 79 3.56 12.46 -8.61
C GLN A 79 4.11 13.27 -7.44
N SER A 80 3.43 14.36 -7.06
CA SER A 80 3.95 15.34 -6.09
C SER A 80 3.32 15.28 -4.71
N LEU A 81 2.26 14.49 -4.54
CA LEU A 81 1.56 14.41 -3.25
C LEU A 81 2.38 13.57 -2.25
N PRO A 82 2.23 13.85 -0.94
CA PRO A 82 2.80 12.98 0.06
C PRO A 82 2.30 11.55 -0.08
N VAL A 83 3.16 10.59 0.19
CA VAL A 83 2.85 9.16 0.10
C VAL A 83 3.05 8.52 1.46
N PHE A 84 2.05 7.78 1.93
CA PHE A 84 2.14 6.97 3.14
C PHE A 84 2.06 5.51 2.74
N ILE A 85 3.01 4.70 3.19
CA ILE A 85 3.10 3.28 2.84
C ILE A 85 2.91 2.43 4.08
N MET A 86 1.98 1.49 4.01
CA MET A 86 1.66 0.55 5.08
C MET A 86 1.90 -0.88 4.58
N PRO A 87 3.09 -1.45 4.78
CA PRO A 87 3.41 -2.78 4.30
C PRO A 87 3.36 -3.83 5.42
N THR A 88 3.07 -5.09 5.06
CA THR A 88 3.43 -6.21 5.91
C THR A 88 4.94 -6.41 5.89
N TYR A 89 5.46 -7.28 6.76
CA TYR A 89 6.91 -7.39 6.96
C TYR A 89 7.69 -7.74 5.68
N THR A 90 7.30 -8.80 4.98
CA THR A 90 8.02 -9.21 3.77
C THR A 90 7.82 -8.23 2.62
N ALA A 91 6.65 -7.60 2.54
CA ALA A 91 6.40 -6.54 1.56
C ALA A 91 7.32 -5.34 1.82
N MET A 92 7.51 -4.99 3.08
CA MET A 92 8.44 -3.92 3.46
C MET A 92 9.86 -4.22 3.00
N LEU A 93 10.34 -5.44 3.21
CA LEU A 93 11.70 -5.82 2.81
C LEU A 93 11.89 -5.74 1.30
N GLU A 94 10.93 -6.24 0.53
CA GLU A 94 11.00 -6.21 -0.93
C GLU A 94 10.90 -4.80 -1.49
N LEU A 95 9.96 -4.02 -0.97
CA LEU A 95 9.76 -2.64 -1.39
C LEU A 95 10.97 -1.77 -1.04
N ARG A 96 11.57 -2.00 0.12
CA ARG A 96 12.78 -1.31 0.55
C ARG A 96 13.89 -1.47 -0.48
N GLU A 97 14.10 -2.67 -1.00
CA GLU A 97 15.14 -2.91 -2.01
C GLU A 97 14.89 -2.13 -3.29
N VAL A 98 13.63 -2.07 -3.73
CA VAL A 98 13.25 -1.29 -4.91
C VAL A 98 13.46 0.21 -4.67
N LEU A 99 13.08 0.71 -3.50
CA LEU A 99 13.28 2.11 -3.13
C LEU A 99 14.75 2.50 -3.09
N ILE A 100 15.60 1.64 -2.52
CA ILE A 100 17.04 1.87 -2.49
C ILE A 100 17.60 2.00 -3.91
N LYS A 101 17.18 1.12 -4.79
CA LYS A 101 17.61 1.10 -6.18
C LYS A 101 17.20 2.36 -6.93
N HIS A 102 16.02 2.90 -6.67
CA HIS A 102 15.51 4.09 -7.33
C HIS A 102 15.98 5.40 -6.71
N CYS A 103 16.11 5.44 -5.39
CA CYS A 103 16.28 6.69 -4.64
C CYS A 103 17.67 6.87 -4.02
N GLY A 104 18.57 5.90 -4.18
CA GLY A 104 19.93 6.01 -3.66
C GLY A 104 20.05 5.76 -2.16
N GLY A 105 19.74 4.59 -1.74
CA GLY A 105 20.09 3.91 -0.51
C GLY A 105 20.09 4.71 0.79
N ALA A 106 21.25 5.23 1.15
CA ALA A 106 21.49 5.82 2.48
C ALA A 106 20.57 7.00 2.80
N GLU A 107 20.23 7.82 1.82
CA GLU A 107 19.38 9.00 2.01
C GLU A 107 17.98 8.64 2.48
N PHE A 108 17.57 7.40 2.23
CA PHE A 108 16.23 6.96 2.53
C PHE A 108 16.08 6.51 3.98
N TRP A 109 17.17 6.10 4.62
CA TRP A 109 17.15 5.43 5.92
C TRP A 109 17.80 6.23 7.04
N GLU A 110 18.29 7.37 6.73
CA GLU A 110 18.92 8.27 7.71
C GLU A 110 17.95 9.25 8.35
#